data_a97b0167e265381b1c3c7634980855c1
#
_entry.id   a97b0167e265381b1c3c7634980855c1
#
_cell.length_a   1.000
_cell.length_b   1.000
_cell.length_c   1.000
_cell.angle_alpha   90.00
_cell.angle_beta   90.00
_cell.angle_gamma   90.00
#
_symmetry.space_group_name_H-M   'P 1'
#
loop_
_entity.id
_entity.type
_entity.pdbx_description
1 polymer ?
#
loop_
_entity_poly.entity_id
_entity_poly.type
_entity_poly.pdbx_seq_one_letter_code
_entity_poly.pdbx_strand_id
1 'polypeptide(L)'
;MPLRTLPEQAFRRRARMVAVVFCAVCLGLAARLFYLQLRTSRWYTDRALGQQLRDTVVPADRGKIYSADGVLLAANSSCWTLRASPREMPDDKLSLAAEGLADILDLDAANLLESFRDRRSNDCLLRYRADRTTADRVRAFCEANGITGIRINQDSKRWYPQGQFLASVLGFTNVDNAGVSGLELQYDGLLTGENGVVLTAVNAWGYTLEQSYETERFPTEGDGLRLTIDTQIQHYLENALGYAVQEHHVAARAVGIVMDVNTGAVLAMSTTPSYDPNEPRVIADEAARNQVESLSGEARRAALQLAQQTQWRNKAVSDLYEPGSVFKLITCAAALDAGAITRHSSFYCGESISVAGTRFHCANHKRHGAQTVTQALENSCNQSFIQIGARLGREAFCSYFAAFGLREPTGIDLPAEPKKSLYYTADRMGPVELASCAFGQSSKISYLEMAAAVCAVVNGGKLMRPYVVSDILAPDGSLIEHIGPACTRQVLKAETSAVMREMMEAVVLYGGGRNAQIAGYRVGGKSGTSQKLDSADEKARIASFVAVAPIDDPQFLCLVCLDEPHSWTTAGGSLSAPVCAEVLEQTLVYKGIPRAAVPDAAASEPTAADLPADGDSFDGA
;
A
#
# COMPACT_ATOMS: atom_id res chain seq x y z
N MET A 1 -74.32 69.66 -38.66
CA MET A 1 -73.97 68.47 -39.47
C MET A 1 -74.71 67.27 -38.91
N PRO A 2 -75.64 66.64 -39.64
CA PRO A 2 -76.32 65.46 -39.12
C PRO A 2 -75.38 64.25 -39.17
N LEU A 3 -75.33 63.57 -38.04
CA LEU A 3 -74.64 62.26 -37.94
C LEU A 3 -75.31 61.27 -38.88
N ARG A 4 -74.61 60.81 -39.91
CA ARG A 4 -75.08 59.71 -40.81
C ARG A 4 -75.19 58.44 -39.96
N THR A 5 -76.48 58.09 -39.66
CA THR A 5 -76.78 56.79 -39.09
C THR A 5 -76.50 55.72 -40.15
N LEU A 6 -75.64 54.82 -39.87
CA LEU A 6 -75.35 53.65 -40.71
C LEU A 6 -76.63 52.81 -40.78
N PRO A 7 -77.06 52.25 -41.96
CA PRO A 7 -78.22 51.45 -42.10
C PRO A 7 -78.14 50.23 -41.16
N GLU A 8 -79.18 49.98 -40.40
CA GLU A 8 -79.24 48.95 -39.35
C GLU A 8 -78.74 47.56 -39.84
N GLN A 9 -79.01 47.27 -41.10
CA GLN A 9 -78.52 46.04 -41.73
C GLN A 9 -76.96 45.95 -41.86
N ALA A 10 -76.32 47.07 -42.14
CA ALA A 10 -74.83 47.14 -42.23
C ALA A 10 -74.17 46.98 -40.87
N PHE A 11 -74.80 47.56 -39.79
CA PHE A 11 -74.32 47.38 -38.44
C PHE A 11 -74.49 45.91 -37.98
N ARG A 12 -75.66 45.30 -38.20
CA ARG A 12 -75.90 43.87 -37.88
C ARG A 12 -74.94 42.95 -38.64
N ARG A 13 -74.60 43.24 -39.86
CA ARG A 13 -73.63 42.45 -40.67
C ARG A 13 -72.19 42.58 -40.12
N ARG A 14 -71.74 43.78 -39.73
CA ARG A 14 -70.49 43.99 -39.09
C ARG A 14 -70.36 43.36 -37.72
N ALA A 15 -71.43 43.49 -36.91
CA ALA A 15 -71.55 42.86 -35.58
C ALA A 15 -71.42 41.34 -35.66
N ARG A 16 -72.16 40.69 -36.68
CA ARG A 16 -72.04 39.23 -36.91
C ARG A 16 -70.65 38.86 -37.36
N MET A 17 -69.95 39.65 -38.19
CA MET A 17 -68.63 39.39 -38.67
C MET A 17 -67.61 39.44 -37.50
N VAL A 18 -67.73 40.42 -36.63
CA VAL A 18 -66.90 40.56 -35.42
C VAL A 18 -67.18 39.38 -34.47
N ALA A 19 -68.47 38.99 -34.27
CA ALA A 19 -68.77 37.84 -33.44
C ALA A 19 -68.22 36.52 -33.99
N VAL A 20 -68.29 36.29 -35.32
CA VAL A 20 -67.69 35.10 -35.95
C VAL A 20 -66.18 35.07 -35.76
N VAL A 21 -65.49 36.21 -36.00
CA VAL A 21 -64.02 36.30 -35.78
C VAL A 21 -63.66 36.06 -34.30
N PHE A 22 -64.43 36.63 -33.38
CA PHE A 22 -64.23 36.42 -31.96
C PHE A 22 -64.44 34.91 -31.55
N CYS A 23 -65.51 34.29 -32.03
CA CYS A 23 -65.75 32.86 -31.81
C CYS A 23 -64.63 31.97 -32.44
N ALA A 24 -64.14 32.33 -33.63
CA ALA A 24 -63.01 31.60 -34.25
C ALA A 24 -61.72 31.75 -33.46
N VAL A 25 -61.43 32.92 -32.91
CA VAL A 25 -60.26 33.13 -32.01
C VAL A 25 -60.42 32.33 -30.70
N CYS A 26 -61.59 32.34 -30.08
CA CYS A 26 -61.88 31.55 -28.89
C CYS A 26 -61.75 30.05 -29.12
N LEU A 27 -62.25 29.53 -30.27
CA LEU A 27 -62.07 28.14 -30.68
C LEU A 27 -60.59 27.79 -30.92
N GLY A 28 -59.82 28.67 -31.54
CA GLY A 28 -58.38 28.50 -31.74
C GLY A 28 -57.63 28.44 -30.42
N LEU A 29 -57.97 29.32 -29.46
CA LEU A 29 -57.38 29.29 -28.11
C LEU A 29 -57.77 28.01 -27.35
N ALA A 30 -59.04 27.61 -27.42
CA ALA A 30 -59.50 26.36 -26.78
C ALA A 30 -58.76 25.12 -27.37
N ALA A 31 -58.66 25.07 -28.71
CA ALA A 31 -57.90 24.00 -29.37
C ALA A 31 -56.42 23.99 -29.00
N ARG A 32 -55.82 25.17 -28.86
CA ARG A 32 -54.41 25.31 -28.40
C ARG A 32 -54.23 24.89 -26.95
N LEU A 33 -55.18 25.27 -26.07
CA LEU A 33 -55.16 24.82 -24.67
C LEU A 33 -55.33 23.31 -24.57
N PHE A 34 -56.26 22.74 -25.32
CA PHE A 34 -56.45 21.29 -25.40
C PHE A 34 -55.20 20.56 -25.87
N TYR A 35 -54.52 21.06 -26.90
CA TYR A 35 -53.26 20.52 -27.39
C TYR A 35 -52.18 20.58 -26.31
N LEU A 36 -52.03 21.72 -25.62
CA LEU A 36 -51.01 21.88 -24.57
C LEU A 36 -51.28 20.96 -23.37
N GLN A 37 -52.56 20.84 -22.94
CA GLN A 37 -52.93 20.07 -21.75
C GLN A 37 -52.97 18.55 -21.98
N LEU A 38 -53.34 18.07 -23.17
CA LEU A 38 -53.46 16.64 -23.40
C LEU A 38 -52.32 16.02 -24.19
N ARG A 39 -51.75 16.76 -25.17
CA ARG A 39 -50.71 16.19 -26.05
C ARG A 39 -49.31 16.50 -25.58
N THR A 40 -49.07 17.67 -25.04
CA THR A 40 -47.74 18.12 -24.63
C THR A 40 -47.59 18.22 -23.12
N SER A 41 -48.62 17.91 -22.34
CA SER A 41 -48.59 17.99 -20.86
C SER A 41 -47.42 17.22 -20.25
N ARG A 42 -47.24 15.96 -20.63
CA ARG A 42 -46.16 15.12 -20.11
C ARG A 42 -44.79 15.76 -20.38
N TRP A 43 -44.55 16.22 -21.60
CA TRP A 43 -43.27 16.86 -21.95
C TRP A 43 -43.01 18.14 -21.14
N TYR A 44 -44.04 18.97 -20.90
CA TYR A 44 -43.86 20.16 -20.05
C TYR A 44 -43.73 19.79 -18.57
N THR A 45 -44.42 18.75 -18.10
CA THR A 45 -44.31 18.25 -16.74
C THR A 45 -42.90 17.68 -16.49
N ASP A 46 -42.40 16.84 -17.40
CA ASP A 46 -41.03 16.27 -17.29
C ASP A 46 -39.95 17.37 -17.31
N ARG A 47 -40.15 18.40 -18.13
CA ARG A 47 -39.23 19.53 -18.21
C ARG A 47 -39.31 20.45 -16.99
N ALA A 48 -40.50 20.64 -16.43
CA ALA A 48 -40.70 21.37 -15.17
C ALA A 48 -40.07 20.60 -13.97
N LEU A 49 -40.33 19.29 -13.91
CA LEU A 49 -39.70 18.42 -12.90
C LEU A 49 -38.17 18.44 -13.00
N GLY A 50 -37.60 18.36 -14.20
CA GLY A 50 -36.13 18.46 -14.40
C GLY A 50 -35.53 19.83 -14.05
N GLN A 51 -36.33 20.90 -14.00
CA GLN A 51 -35.92 22.22 -13.53
C GLN A 51 -36.14 22.46 -12.03
N GLN A 52 -37.10 21.72 -11.44
CA GLN A 52 -37.52 21.86 -10.03
C GLN A 52 -36.86 20.84 -9.11
N LEU A 53 -36.44 19.68 -9.66
CA LEU A 53 -35.75 18.65 -8.87
C LEU A 53 -34.27 18.97 -8.76
N ARG A 54 -33.77 18.99 -7.55
CA ARG A 54 -32.36 19.07 -7.23
C ARG A 54 -31.92 17.74 -6.67
N ASP A 55 -30.98 17.13 -7.35
CA ASP A 55 -30.33 15.91 -6.87
C ASP A 55 -29.29 16.29 -5.81
N THR A 56 -29.51 15.84 -4.59
CA THR A 56 -28.51 15.91 -3.53
C THR A 56 -27.94 14.51 -3.33
N VAL A 57 -26.67 14.34 -3.68
CA VAL A 57 -25.95 13.08 -3.47
C VAL A 57 -25.65 12.94 -1.98
N VAL A 58 -26.07 11.82 -1.38
CA VAL A 58 -25.70 11.41 -0.03
C VAL A 58 -24.55 10.41 -0.15
N PRO A 59 -23.33 10.75 0.24
CA PRO A 59 -22.20 9.85 0.10
C PRO A 59 -22.40 8.59 0.95
N ALA A 60 -22.08 7.44 0.37
CA ALA A 60 -22.01 6.19 1.10
C ALA A 60 -20.80 6.16 2.04
N ASP A 61 -20.97 5.51 3.16
CA ASP A 61 -19.85 5.20 4.03
C ASP A 61 -18.98 4.11 3.38
N ARG A 62 -17.66 4.35 3.39
CA ARG A 62 -16.67 3.42 2.85
C ARG A 62 -16.48 2.25 3.82
N GLY A 63 -16.35 1.03 3.30
CA GLY A 63 -16.18 -0.19 4.08
C GLY A 63 -15.04 -0.11 5.10
N LYS A 64 -15.21 -0.73 6.24
CA LYS A 64 -14.25 -0.72 7.36
C LYS A 64 -13.11 -1.72 7.09
N ILE A 65 -11.92 -1.43 7.62
CA ILE A 65 -10.78 -2.34 7.54
C ILE A 65 -10.38 -2.74 8.96
N TYR A 66 -10.30 -4.05 9.18
CA TYR A 66 -9.95 -4.67 10.46
C TYR A 66 -8.68 -5.50 10.34
N SER A 67 -7.89 -5.57 11.40
CA SER A 67 -6.78 -6.52 11.54
C SER A 67 -7.28 -7.96 11.76
N ALA A 68 -6.35 -8.92 11.78
CA ALA A 68 -6.65 -10.32 12.07
C ALA A 68 -7.26 -10.52 13.47
N ASP A 69 -6.79 -9.75 14.44
CA ASP A 69 -7.27 -9.74 15.83
C ASP A 69 -8.50 -8.83 16.04
N GLY A 70 -9.08 -8.28 14.97
CA GLY A 70 -10.35 -7.54 15.01
C GLY A 70 -10.23 -6.07 15.39
N VAL A 71 -9.03 -5.51 15.45
CA VAL A 71 -8.82 -4.07 15.71
C VAL A 71 -9.19 -3.27 14.47
N LEU A 72 -9.93 -2.17 14.67
CA LEU A 72 -10.32 -1.26 13.62
C LEU A 72 -9.13 -0.42 13.14
N LEU A 73 -8.76 -0.59 11.87
CA LEU A 73 -7.62 0.08 11.23
C LEU A 73 -8.01 1.27 10.36
N ALA A 74 -9.18 1.18 9.70
CA ALA A 74 -9.72 2.28 8.91
C ALA A 74 -11.25 2.31 9.00
N ALA A 75 -11.81 3.49 9.21
CA ALA A 75 -13.25 3.73 9.30
C ALA A 75 -13.60 5.10 8.69
N ASN A 76 -14.88 5.44 8.73
CA ASN A 76 -15.35 6.77 8.37
C ASN A 76 -15.60 7.61 9.62
N SER A 77 -15.33 8.89 9.51
CA SER A 77 -15.63 9.89 10.52
C SER A 77 -16.51 10.97 9.92
N SER A 78 -17.60 11.29 10.59
CA SER A 78 -18.48 12.39 10.17
C SER A 78 -17.73 13.71 10.23
N CYS A 79 -17.85 14.48 9.17
CA CYS A 79 -17.33 15.84 9.06
C CYS A 79 -18.36 16.74 8.37
N TRP A 80 -18.07 18.01 8.22
CA TRP A 80 -19.00 18.96 7.63
C TRP A 80 -18.28 19.84 6.60
N THR A 81 -18.85 19.91 5.41
CA THR A 81 -18.41 20.84 4.37
C THR A 81 -19.21 22.13 4.48
N LEU A 82 -18.51 23.24 4.74
CA LEU A 82 -19.08 24.56 4.95
C LEU A 82 -19.03 25.35 3.64
N ARG A 83 -20.19 25.80 3.18
CA ARG A 83 -20.34 26.57 1.96
C ARG A 83 -21.17 27.83 2.20
N ALA A 84 -20.92 28.88 1.44
CA ALA A 84 -21.69 30.10 1.47
C ALA A 84 -22.42 30.31 0.15
N SER A 85 -23.64 30.80 0.21
CA SER A 85 -24.40 31.35 -0.91
C SER A 85 -24.45 32.87 -0.76
N PRO A 86 -23.52 33.63 -1.33
CA PRO A 86 -23.48 35.10 -1.21
C PRO A 86 -24.79 35.75 -1.61
N ARG A 87 -25.50 35.17 -2.58
CA ARG A 87 -26.80 35.66 -3.05
C ARG A 87 -27.89 35.69 -1.97
N GLU A 88 -27.83 34.73 -1.03
CA GLU A 88 -28.83 34.55 0.03
C GLU A 88 -28.48 35.31 1.32
N MET A 89 -27.30 35.92 1.40
CA MET A 89 -26.87 36.71 2.56
C MET A 89 -27.50 38.12 2.57
N PRO A 90 -27.92 38.64 3.73
CA PRO A 90 -28.34 40.02 3.86
C PRO A 90 -27.19 40.99 3.59
N ASP A 91 -27.46 42.05 2.81
CA ASP A 91 -26.42 43.03 2.40
C ASP A 91 -25.77 43.75 3.59
N ASP A 92 -26.53 44.04 4.63
CA ASP A 92 -26.09 44.69 5.85
C ASP A 92 -25.21 43.82 6.75
N LYS A 93 -25.14 42.48 6.48
CA LYS A 93 -24.42 41.50 7.30
C LYS A 93 -23.15 40.94 6.66
N LEU A 94 -22.83 41.32 5.42
CA LEU A 94 -21.68 40.75 4.71
C LEU A 94 -20.35 40.97 5.44
N SER A 95 -20.10 42.17 5.98
CA SER A 95 -18.87 42.45 6.72
C SER A 95 -18.81 41.66 8.03
N LEU A 96 -19.91 41.61 8.78
CA LEU A 96 -20.00 40.85 10.02
C LEU A 96 -19.81 39.34 9.77
N ALA A 97 -20.43 38.83 8.69
CA ALA A 97 -20.28 37.41 8.30
C ALA A 97 -18.82 37.10 7.90
N ALA A 98 -18.17 37.98 7.12
CA ALA A 98 -16.80 37.78 6.70
C ALA A 98 -15.81 37.80 7.89
N GLU A 99 -15.94 38.75 8.79
CA GLU A 99 -15.08 38.89 9.98
C GLU A 99 -15.27 37.71 10.94
N GLY A 100 -16.52 37.35 11.29
CA GLY A 100 -16.78 36.29 12.25
C GLY A 100 -16.48 34.89 11.70
N LEU A 101 -16.76 34.66 10.42
CA LEU A 101 -16.40 33.36 9.79
C LEU A 101 -14.88 33.25 9.58
N ALA A 102 -14.19 34.36 9.28
CA ALA A 102 -12.73 34.37 9.18
C ALA A 102 -12.08 33.97 10.51
N ASP A 103 -12.56 34.51 11.63
CA ASP A 103 -12.07 34.16 12.98
C ASP A 103 -12.32 32.68 13.34
N ILE A 104 -13.52 32.17 13.03
CA ILE A 104 -13.88 30.78 13.34
C ILE A 104 -13.13 29.78 12.49
N LEU A 105 -12.89 30.10 11.20
CA LEU A 105 -12.36 29.19 10.20
C LEU A 105 -10.86 29.40 9.92
N ASP A 106 -10.22 30.38 10.56
CA ASP A 106 -8.83 30.79 10.31
C ASP A 106 -8.60 31.13 8.82
N LEU A 107 -9.44 32.06 8.31
CA LEU A 107 -9.40 32.51 6.93
C LEU A 107 -9.15 34.03 6.88
N ASP A 108 -8.76 34.53 5.72
CA ASP A 108 -8.60 35.99 5.52
C ASP A 108 -9.96 36.66 5.33
N ALA A 109 -10.29 37.61 6.22
CA ALA A 109 -11.56 38.30 6.22
C ALA A 109 -11.77 39.19 4.98
N ALA A 110 -10.70 39.77 4.42
CA ALA A 110 -10.78 40.61 3.23
C ALA A 110 -11.13 39.78 1.99
N ASN A 111 -10.49 38.62 1.84
CA ASN A 111 -10.78 37.69 0.75
C ASN A 111 -12.19 37.09 0.85
N LEU A 112 -12.65 36.79 2.07
CA LEU A 112 -14.03 36.34 2.30
C LEU A 112 -15.04 37.43 1.94
N LEU A 113 -14.80 38.68 2.36
CA LEU A 113 -15.68 39.81 2.06
C LEU A 113 -15.76 40.07 0.56
N GLU A 114 -14.64 39.97 -0.16
CA GLU A 114 -14.63 40.07 -1.63
C GLU A 114 -15.48 38.97 -2.27
N SER A 115 -15.32 37.74 -1.82
CA SER A 115 -16.09 36.59 -2.27
C SER A 115 -17.60 36.76 -1.98
N PHE A 116 -17.97 37.31 -0.84
CA PHE A 116 -19.37 37.57 -0.47
C PHE A 116 -20.01 38.74 -1.23
N ARG A 117 -19.21 39.68 -1.75
CA ARG A 117 -19.68 40.77 -2.63
C ARG A 117 -20.08 40.29 -4.02
N ASP A 118 -19.53 39.11 -4.48
CA ASP A 118 -19.97 38.53 -5.76
C ASP A 118 -21.33 37.86 -5.61
N ARG A 119 -22.38 38.66 -5.74
CA ARG A 119 -23.80 38.25 -5.65
C ARG A 119 -24.25 37.32 -6.81
N ARG A 120 -23.39 37.05 -7.79
CA ARG A 120 -23.67 36.09 -8.87
C ARG A 120 -23.37 34.68 -8.42
N SER A 121 -22.49 34.54 -7.45
CA SER A 121 -22.13 33.22 -6.90
C SER A 121 -23.21 32.72 -5.95
N ASN A 122 -23.68 31.52 -6.19
CA ASN A 122 -24.60 30.76 -5.31
C ASN A 122 -23.86 29.75 -4.43
N ASP A 123 -22.54 29.58 -4.64
CA ASP A 123 -21.77 28.52 -4.01
C ASP A 123 -20.29 28.93 -3.87
N CYS A 124 -19.91 29.28 -2.66
CA CYS A 124 -18.54 29.59 -2.27
C CYS A 124 -18.10 28.61 -1.19
N LEU A 125 -17.05 27.84 -1.44
CA LEU A 125 -16.48 26.92 -0.45
C LEU A 125 -15.77 27.73 0.64
N LEU A 126 -16.18 27.57 1.89
CA LEU A 126 -15.55 28.18 3.07
C LEU A 126 -14.52 27.26 3.70
N ARG A 127 -14.95 26.06 4.07
CA ARG A 127 -14.09 25.04 4.67
C ARG A 127 -14.54 23.67 4.22
N TYR A 128 -13.59 22.87 3.78
CA TYR A 128 -13.81 21.48 3.43
C TYR A 128 -13.56 20.60 4.66
N ARG A 129 -14.46 19.65 4.95
CA ARG A 129 -14.31 18.64 6.00
C ARG A 129 -13.96 19.20 7.38
N ALA A 130 -14.67 20.24 7.82
CA ALA A 130 -14.57 20.78 9.17
C ALA A 130 -15.02 19.73 10.20
N ASP A 131 -14.44 19.78 11.40
CA ASP A 131 -14.90 18.98 12.52
C ASP A 131 -16.26 19.48 13.06
N ARG A 132 -16.86 18.66 13.93
CA ARG A 132 -18.16 18.98 14.53
C ARG A 132 -18.13 20.28 15.32
N THR A 133 -17.07 20.50 16.09
CA THR A 133 -16.93 21.71 16.93
C THR A 133 -16.89 22.98 16.10
N THR A 134 -16.15 22.96 15.00
CA THR A 134 -16.09 24.09 14.04
C THR A 134 -17.44 24.31 13.36
N ALA A 135 -18.11 23.25 12.92
CA ALA A 135 -19.45 23.33 12.31
C ALA A 135 -20.50 23.90 13.29
N ASP A 136 -20.48 23.45 14.53
CA ASP A 136 -21.40 23.94 15.58
C ASP A 136 -21.10 25.40 15.96
N ARG A 137 -19.81 25.82 16.00
CA ARG A 137 -19.45 27.23 16.19
C ARG A 137 -19.96 28.12 15.05
N VAL A 138 -19.83 27.68 13.80
CA VAL A 138 -20.35 28.40 12.63
C VAL A 138 -21.87 28.48 12.69
N ARG A 139 -22.56 27.40 13.05
CA ARG A 139 -24.03 27.38 13.20
C ARG A 139 -24.50 28.38 14.26
N ALA A 140 -23.91 28.31 15.45
CA ALA A 140 -24.24 29.19 16.57
C ALA A 140 -23.98 30.66 16.23
N PHE A 141 -22.87 30.97 15.54
CA PHE A 141 -22.55 32.31 15.10
C PHE A 141 -23.60 32.85 14.08
N CYS A 142 -23.97 32.04 13.10
CA CYS A 142 -24.96 32.41 12.10
C CYS A 142 -26.35 32.63 12.72
N GLU A 143 -26.78 31.78 13.63
CA GLU A 143 -28.05 31.88 14.34
C GLU A 143 -28.10 33.14 15.23
N ALA A 144 -27.06 33.37 16.03
CA ALA A 144 -26.97 34.56 16.92
C ALA A 144 -27.01 35.87 16.16
N ASN A 145 -26.46 35.93 14.96
CA ASN A 145 -26.36 37.17 14.17
C ASN A 145 -27.41 37.23 13.02
N GLY A 146 -28.29 36.23 12.87
CA GLY A 146 -29.28 36.14 11.82
C GLY A 146 -28.66 36.18 10.41
N ILE A 147 -27.52 35.48 10.23
CA ILE A 147 -26.83 35.33 8.94
C ILE A 147 -27.44 34.15 8.21
N THR A 148 -28.00 34.40 7.04
CA THR A 148 -28.53 33.39 6.15
C THR A 148 -27.54 33.08 5.02
N GLY A 149 -27.79 32.01 4.23
CA GLY A 149 -26.93 31.67 3.09
C GLY A 149 -25.66 30.86 3.46
N ILE A 150 -25.50 30.44 4.72
CA ILE A 150 -24.45 29.49 5.10
C ILE A 150 -25.03 28.09 5.10
N ARG A 151 -24.41 27.18 4.37
CA ARG A 151 -24.80 25.78 4.24
C ARG A 151 -23.76 24.91 4.93
N ILE A 152 -24.22 24.09 5.88
CA ILE A 152 -23.41 23.17 6.67
C ILE A 152 -23.85 21.75 6.27
N ASN A 153 -23.19 21.21 5.25
CA ASN A 153 -23.53 19.90 4.72
C ASN A 153 -22.74 18.83 5.46
N GLN A 154 -23.42 17.80 5.93
CA GLN A 154 -22.76 16.61 6.48
C GLN A 154 -21.98 15.93 5.36
N ASP A 155 -20.77 15.49 5.69
CA ASP A 155 -19.83 14.81 4.81
C ASP A 155 -19.16 13.69 5.58
N SER A 156 -18.44 12.82 4.90
CA SER A 156 -17.70 11.71 5.50
C SER A 156 -16.25 11.77 5.06
N LYS A 157 -15.33 11.59 6.01
CA LYS A 157 -13.90 11.45 5.71
C LYS A 157 -13.38 10.11 6.20
N ARG A 158 -12.42 9.56 5.46
CA ARG A 158 -11.68 8.39 5.92
C ARG A 158 -10.85 8.74 7.15
N TRP A 159 -10.84 7.85 8.12
CA TRP A 159 -10.14 8.01 9.39
C TRP A 159 -9.35 6.76 9.73
N TYR A 160 -8.09 6.94 10.09
CA TYR A 160 -7.15 5.88 10.47
C TYR A 160 -6.79 6.07 11.95
N PRO A 161 -7.45 5.33 12.87
CA PRO A 161 -7.33 5.54 14.31
C PRO A 161 -5.91 5.39 14.86
N GLN A 162 -5.09 4.57 14.19
CA GLN A 162 -3.72 4.24 14.60
C GLN A 162 -2.65 5.18 13.98
N GLY A 163 -3.04 6.23 13.25
CA GLY A 163 -2.11 7.17 12.63
C GLY A 163 -1.14 6.48 11.66
N GLN A 164 0.16 6.58 11.91
CA GLN A 164 1.20 6.05 11.01
C GLN A 164 1.28 4.51 10.95
N PHE A 165 0.62 3.83 11.88
CA PHE A 165 0.62 2.37 11.95
C PHE A 165 0.12 1.75 10.65
N LEU A 166 0.91 0.84 10.07
CA LEU A 166 0.59 0.09 8.86
C LEU A 166 0.30 0.98 7.62
N ALA A 167 0.73 2.24 7.62
CA ALA A 167 0.35 3.24 6.63
C ALA A 167 0.64 2.81 5.18
N SER A 168 1.80 2.20 4.91
CA SER A 168 2.19 1.76 3.57
C SER A 168 1.37 0.59 3.02
N VAL A 169 0.70 -0.17 3.90
CA VAL A 169 -0.20 -1.28 3.55
C VAL A 169 -1.62 -0.76 3.39
N LEU A 170 -2.14 -0.02 4.38
CA LEU A 170 -3.49 0.56 4.32
C LEU A 170 -3.62 1.51 3.13
N GLY A 171 -2.64 2.39 2.97
CA GLY A 171 -2.76 3.48 2.02
C GLY A 171 -3.65 4.61 2.55
N PHE A 172 -4.20 5.43 1.65
CA PHE A 172 -5.10 6.53 2.00
C PHE A 172 -6.06 6.84 0.85
N THR A 173 -7.10 7.63 1.16
CA THR A 173 -8.07 8.12 0.18
C THR A 173 -7.85 9.60 -0.15
N ASN A 174 -8.31 10.01 -1.33
CA ASN A 174 -8.37 11.42 -1.71
C ASN A 174 -9.56 12.14 -1.06
N VAL A 175 -9.78 13.39 -1.47
CA VAL A 175 -10.91 14.22 -1.00
C VAL A 175 -12.28 13.67 -1.42
N ASP A 176 -12.36 12.86 -2.45
CA ASP A 176 -13.61 12.25 -2.94
C ASP A 176 -13.82 10.83 -2.37
N ASN A 177 -13.06 10.46 -1.32
CA ASN A 177 -13.03 9.12 -0.71
C ASN A 177 -12.59 8.00 -1.66
N ALA A 178 -12.01 8.29 -2.82
CA ALA A 178 -11.42 7.29 -3.70
C ALA A 178 -10.01 6.89 -3.21
N GLY A 179 -9.68 5.61 -3.30
CA GLY A 179 -8.38 5.07 -2.88
C GLY A 179 -7.23 5.59 -3.75
N VAL A 180 -6.12 5.97 -3.13
CA VAL A 180 -4.92 6.50 -3.82
C VAL A 180 -3.74 5.53 -3.76
N SER A 181 -3.60 4.80 -2.68
CA SER A 181 -2.50 3.85 -2.47
C SER A 181 -2.94 2.69 -1.55
N GLY A 182 -2.08 1.67 -1.43
CA GLY A 182 -2.30 0.55 -0.51
C GLY A 182 -3.60 -0.22 -0.77
N LEU A 183 -4.16 -0.82 0.28
CA LEU A 183 -5.43 -1.55 0.23
C LEU A 183 -6.61 -0.66 -0.16
N GLU A 184 -6.58 0.62 0.22
CA GLU A 184 -7.59 1.58 -0.17
C GLU A 184 -7.71 1.69 -1.70
N LEU A 185 -6.59 1.64 -2.44
CA LEU A 185 -6.59 1.63 -3.90
C LEU A 185 -6.92 0.24 -4.46
N GLN A 186 -6.31 -0.80 -3.91
CA GLN A 186 -6.45 -2.17 -4.43
C GLN A 186 -7.88 -2.68 -4.37
N TYR A 187 -8.59 -2.34 -3.29
CA TYR A 187 -9.97 -2.76 -3.04
C TYR A 187 -10.97 -1.60 -3.15
N ASP A 188 -10.61 -0.52 -3.89
CA ASP A 188 -11.44 0.68 -4.00
C ASP A 188 -12.88 0.36 -4.44
N GLY A 189 -13.05 -0.52 -5.43
CA GLY A 189 -14.37 -0.90 -5.95
C GLY A 189 -15.27 -1.63 -4.95
N LEU A 190 -14.69 -2.36 -3.97
CA LEU A 190 -15.46 -3.03 -2.91
C LEU A 190 -15.71 -2.08 -1.74
N LEU A 191 -14.69 -1.31 -1.37
CA LEU A 191 -14.76 -0.40 -0.23
C LEU A 191 -15.70 0.79 -0.44
N THR A 192 -15.89 1.28 -1.69
CA THR A 192 -16.55 2.59 -1.94
C THR A 192 -18.06 2.56 -1.76
N GLY A 193 -18.78 1.51 -1.74
CA GLY A 193 -20.25 1.51 -1.61
C GLY A 193 -21.01 2.25 -2.73
N GLU A 194 -22.30 2.37 -2.61
CA GLU A 194 -23.18 3.07 -3.55
C GLU A 194 -23.81 4.31 -2.92
N ASN A 195 -23.57 5.49 -3.52
CA ASN A 195 -24.14 6.74 -3.03
C ASN A 195 -25.66 6.76 -3.09
N GLY A 196 -26.27 7.32 -2.08
CA GLY A 196 -27.68 7.66 -2.06
C GLY A 196 -27.98 8.94 -2.86
N VAL A 197 -29.24 9.12 -3.19
CA VAL A 197 -29.76 10.33 -3.87
C VAL A 197 -31.04 10.77 -3.19
N VAL A 198 -31.08 12.02 -2.76
CA VAL A 198 -32.29 12.68 -2.29
C VAL A 198 -32.74 13.67 -3.36
N LEU A 199 -33.92 13.42 -3.93
CA LEU A 199 -34.56 14.28 -4.91
C LEU A 199 -35.47 15.26 -4.18
N THR A 200 -35.06 16.51 -4.05
CA THR A 200 -35.84 17.55 -3.41
C THR A 200 -36.38 18.54 -4.45
N ALA A 201 -37.68 18.80 -4.43
CA ALA A 201 -38.24 19.82 -5.31
C ALA A 201 -37.99 21.22 -4.77
N VAL A 202 -37.41 22.07 -5.63
CA VAL A 202 -37.13 23.48 -5.33
C VAL A 202 -37.89 24.39 -6.27
N ASN A 203 -38.27 25.60 -5.79
CA ASN A 203 -38.87 26.62 -6.65
C ASN A 203 -37.79 27.29 -7.53
N ALA A 204 -38.20 28.18 -8.43
CA ALA A 204 -37.28 28.93 -9.33
C ALA A 204 -36.24 29.77 -8.58
N TRP A 205 -36.38 29.96 -7.28
CA TRP A 205 -35.49 30.71 -6.40
C TRP A 205 -34.57 29.81 -5.58
N GLY A 206 -34.73 28.46 -5.70
CA GLY A 206 -33.92 27.48 -4.98
C GLY A 206 -34.44 27.11 -3.58
N TYR A 207 -35.62 27.57 -3.17
CA TYR A 207 -36.24 27.20 -1.89
C TYR A 207 -36.99 25.89 -2.01
N THR A 208 -36.84 25.02 -1.02
CA THR A 208 -37.56 23.74 -0.93
C THR A 208 -39.07 23.98 -0.86
N LEU A 209 -39.83 23.25 -1.65
CA LEU A 209 -41.31 23.31 -1.66
C LEU A 209 -41.86 22.36 -0.59
N GLU A 210 -42.69 22.83 0.33
CA GLU A 210 -43.25 22.06 1.47
C GLU A 210 -44.14 20.87 1.09
N GLN A 211 -44.50 20.72 -0.18
CA GLN A 211 -45.34 19.62 -0.71
C GLN A 211 -44.60 18.81 -1.79
N SER A 212 -43.31 18.62 -1.66
CA SER A 212 -42.48 18.04 -2.70
C SER A 212 -42.41 16.53 -2.62
N TYR A 213 -42.37 15.90 -3.79
CA TYR A 213 -42.03 14.50 -3.96
C TYR A 213 -40.57 14.30 -3.52
N GLU A 214 -40.40 13.74 -2.34
CA GLU A 214 -39.09 13.29 -1.88
C GLU A 214 -38.93 11.83 -2.30
N THR A 215 -38.09 11.57 -3.28
CA THR A 215 -37.66 10.21 -3.58
C THR A 215 -36.26 10.04 -2.96
N GLU A 216 -36.17 9.20 -1.97
CA GLU A 216 -34.96 8.93 -1.25
C GLU A 216 -34.43 7.55 -1.68
N ARG A 217 -33.24 7.52 -2.27
CA ARG A 217 -32.46 6.30 -2.44
C ARG A 217 -31.38 6.32 -1.36
N PHE A 218 -31.51 5.44 -0.38
CA PHE A 218 -30.52 5.34 0.70
C PHE A 218 -29.15 4.92 0.17
N PRO A 219 -28.05 5.46 0.72
CA PRO A 219 -26.72 5.00 0.41
C PRO A 219 -26.53 3.56 0.92
N THR A 220 -25.79 2.77 0.17
CA THR A 220 -25.35 1.42 0.59
C THR A 220 -23.89 1.49 0.97
N GLU A 221 -23.56 1.17 2.22
CA GLU A 221 -22.16 1.13 2.68
C GLU A 221 -21.34 0.14 1.85
N GLY A 222 -20.03 0.42 1.71
CA GLY A 222 -19.09 -0.47 1.05
C GLY A 222 -18.76 -1.70 1.91
N ASP A 223 -18.28 -2.74 1.25
CA ASP A 223 -17.84 -3.98 1.90
C ASP A 223 -16.57 -3.75 2.72
N GLY A 224 -16.46 -4.40 3.87
CA GLY A 224 -15.32 -4.32 4.76
C GLY A 224 -14.25 -5.35 4.43
N LEU A 225 -13.03 -5.15 4.96
CA LEU A 225 -11.91 -6.07 4.86
C LEU A 225 -11.45 -6.51 6.25
N ARG A 226 -11.09 -7.79 6.38
CA ARG A 226 -10.28 -8.30 7.48
C ARG A 226 -8.93 -8.73 6.94
N LEU A 227 -7.87 -8.27 7.60
CA LEU A 227 -6.50 -8.52 7.17
C LEU A 227 -5.92 -9.78 7.83
N THR A 228 -4.81 -10.27 7.28
CA THR A 228 -3.92 -11.26 7.94
C THR A 228 -2.98 -10.60 8.94
N ILE A 229 -2.84 -9.28 8.88
CA ILE A 229 -1.98 -8.49 9.77
C ILE A 229 -2.47 -8.60 11.21
N ASP A 230 -1.59 -9.04 12.09
CA ASP A 230 -1.78 -9.09 13.53
C ASP A 230 -1.20 -7.83 14.17
N THR A 231 -2.02 -7.08 14.92
CA THR A 231 -1.59 -5.77 15.43
C THR A 231 -0.43 -5.86 16.40
N GLN A 232 -0.34 -6.93 17.20
CA GLN A 232 0.75 -7.11 18.14
C GLN A 232 2.08 -7.39 17.41
N ILE A 233 2.05 -8.29 16.40
CA ILE A 233 3.24 -8.60 15.59
C ILE A 233 3.69 -7.37 14.79
N GLN A 234 2.73 -6.61 14.26
CA GLN A 234 3.02 -5.36 13.56
C GLN A 234 3.69 -4.32 14.48
N HIS A 235 3.20 -4.16 15.72
CA HIS A 235 3.83 -3.28 16.70
C HIS A 235 5.26 -3.73 17.06
N TYR A 236 5.47 -5.03 17.24
CA TYR A 236 6.82 -5.55 17.48
C TYR A 236 7.76 -5.20 16.33
N LEU A 237 7.30 -5.40 15.09
CA LEU A 237 8.10 -5.09 13.91
C LEU A 237 8.37 -3.59 13.78
N GLU A 238 7.36 -2.73 13.91
CA GLU A 238 7.52 -1.28 13.75
C GLU A 238 8.45 -0.69 14.81
N ASN A 239 8.31 -1.12 16.07
CA ASN A 239 9.14 -0.65 17.16
C ASN A 239 10.61 -1.07 16.99
N ALA A 240 10.86 -2.36 16.73
CA ALA A 240 12.21 -2.87 16.54
C ALA A 240 12.90 -2.26 15.31
N LEU A 241 12.15 -2.10 14.20
CA LEU A 241 12.64 -1.47 12.99
C LEU A 241 12.92 0.03 13.20
N GLY A 242 12.02 0.75 13.87
CA GLY A 242 12.17 2.16 14.20
C GLY A 242 13.39 2.43 15.08
N TYR A 243 13.61 1.58 16.09
CA TYR A 243 14.81 1.64 16.93
C TYR A 243 16.08 1.42 16.11
N ALA A 244 16.10 0.38 15.27
CA ALA A 244 17.25 0.08 14.41
C ALA A 244 17.57 1.21 13.41
N VAL A 245 16.55 1.87 12.87
CA VAL A 245 16.73 3.03 11.98
C VAL A 245 17.42 4.18 12.70
N GLN A 246 17.01 4.46 13.93
CA GLN A 246 17.61 5.53 14.73
C GLN A 246 19.03 5.18 15.20
N GLU A 247 19.23 3.98 15.75
CA GLU A 247 20.52 3.53 16.27
C GLU A 247 21.60 3.44 15.19
N HIS A 248 21.21 2.96 14.00
CA HIS A 248 22.16 2.74 12.91
C HIS A 248 22.14 3.85 11.85
N HIS A 249 21.44 4.95 12.10
CA HIS A 249 21.33 6.11 11.20
C HIS A 249 21.07 5.70 9.76
N VAL A 250 20.02 4.90 9.53
CA VAL A 250 19.65 4.38 8.21
C VAL A 250 19.17 5.53 7.32
N ALA A 251 19.94 5.82 6.25
CA ALA A 251 19.73 7.02 5.45
C ALA A 251 18.68 6.85 4.34
N ALA A 252 18.56 5.66 3.74
CA ALA A 252 17.68 5.51 2.58
C ALA A 252 16.28 4.94 2.97
N ARG A 253 16.26 3.72 3.48
CA ARG A 253 15.02 3.04 3.86
C ARG A 253 15.29 1.84 4.78
N ALA A 254 14.28 1.45 5.55
CA ALA A 254 14.26 0.14 6.17
C ALA A 254 12.99 -0.61 5.78
N VAL A 255 13.09 -1.93 5.70
CA VAL A 255 12.00 -2.83 5.36
C VAL A 255 11.99 -3.99 6.34
N GLY A 256 10.81 -4.28 6.89
CA GLY A 256 10.55 -5.44 7.72
C GLY A 256 9.31 -6.20 7.22
N ILE A 257 9.38 -7.53 7.17
CA ILE A 257 8.27 -8.40 6.77
C ILE A 257 8.25 -9.59 7.72
N VAL A 258 7.08 -9.89 8.28
CA VAL A 258 6.82 -11.14 9.02
C VAL A 258 5.76 -11.93 8.28
N MET A 259 6.04 -13.19 7.97
CA MET A 259 5.13 -14.08 7.22
C MET A 259 4.90 -15.39 7.96
N ASP A 260 3.70 -15.92 7.83
CA ASP A 260 3.43 -17.34 8.09
C ASP A 260 4.02 -18.17 6.93
N VAL A 261 4.96 -19.03 7.28
CA VAL A 261 5.76 -19.82 6.32
C VAL A 261 4.90 -20.81 5.53
N ASN A 262 3.82 -21.32 6.13
CA ASN A 262 3.01 -22.42 5.58
C ASN A 262 1.83 -21.92 4.75
N THR A 263 1.33 -20.71 5.06
CA THR A 263 0.14 -20.15 4.42
C THR A 263 0.46 -19.05 3.41
N GLY A 264 1.59 -18.36 3.58
CA GLY A 264 1.93 -17.16 2.82
C GLY A 264 1.25 -15.89 3.36
N ALA A 265 0.50 -15.98 4.45
CA ALA A 265 -0.11 -14.82 5.10
C ALA A 265 0.97 -13.84 5.58
N VAL A 266 0.82 -12.58 5.24
CA VAL A 266 1.66 -11.50 5.77
C VAL A 266 1.10 -11.09 7.13
N LEU A 267 1.84 -11.35 8.20
CA LEU A 267 1.42 -11.07 9.57
C LEU A 267 1.81 -9.66 10.02
N ALA A 268 2.89 -9.14 9.46
CA ALA A 268 3.33 -7.77 9.65
C ALA A 268 4.19 -7.30 8.46
N MET A 269 4.08 -6.01 8.11
CA MET A 269 4.87 -5.38 7.06
C MET A 269 5.08 -3.91 7.38
N SER A 270 6.34 -3.48 7.48
CA SER A 270 6.70 -2.10 7.76
C SER A 270 7.78 -1.59 6.82
N THR A 271 7.68 -0.34 6.42
CA THR A 271 8.67 0.35 5.58
C THR A 271 8.89 1.77 6.04
N THR A 272 10.15 2.23 6.01
CA THR A 272 10.51 3.61 6.31
C THR A 272 11.13 4.31 5.09
N PRO A 273 11.00 5.64 4.97
CA PRO A 273 10.15 6.52 5.76
C PRO A 273 8.66 6.18 5.60
N SER A 274 7.88 6.39 6.68
CA SER A 274 6.43 6.21 6.72
C SER A 274 5.73 7.57 6.76
N TYR A 275 4.40 7.58 6.88
CA TYR A 275 3.58 8.81 6.91
C TYR A 275 2.27 8.57 7.70
N ASP A 276 1.56 9.64 8.07
CA ASP A 276 0.22 9.52 8.62
C ASP A 276 -0.82 9.52 7.47
N PRO A 277 -1.62 8.45 7.30
CA PRO A 277 -2.67 8.40 6.29
C PRO A 277 -3.79 9.44 6.48
N ASN A 278 -3.93 9.99 7.69
CA ASN A 278 -4.85 11.11 7.96
C ASN A 278 -4.34 12.43 7.36
N GLU A 279 -3.00 12.59 7.26
CA GLU A 279 -2.33 13.77 6.70
C GLU A 279 -1.27 13.37 5.64
N PRO A 280 -1.62 12.65 4.59
CA PRO A 280 -0.67 11.98 3.70
C PRO A 280 0.22 12.96 2.92
N ARG A 281 -0.16 14.23 2.84
CA ARG A 281 0.60 15.27 2.12
C ARG A 281 1.71 15.90 2.96
N VAL A 282 1.68 15.72 4.26
CA VAL A 282 2.75 16.16 5.17
C VAL A 282 3.95 15.24 5.01
N ILE A 283 5.13 15.81 4.78
CA ILE A 283 6.37 15.02 4.70
C ILE A 283 6.80 14.68 6.12
N ALA A 284 6.75 13.39 6.46
CA ALA A 284 7.10 12.91 7.80
C ALA A 284 8.61 12.91 8.04
N ASP A 285 9.40 12.55 7.02
CA ASP A 285 10.87 12.57 7.09
C ASP A 285 11.40 14.00 7.16
N GLU A 286 12.15 14.30 8.23
CA GLU A 286 12.67 15.64 8.50
C GLU A 286 13.70 16.08 7.47
N ALA A 287 14.57 15.19 7.03
CA ALA A 287 15.61 15.52 6.05
C ALA A 287 14.99 15.86 4.69
N ALA A 288 14.02 15.05 4.24
CA ALA A 288 13.27 15.32 3.02
C ALA A 288 12.45 16.62 3.11
N ARG A 289 11.84 16.89 4.27
CA ARG A 289 11.09 18.13 4.50
C ARG A 289 12.01 19.35 4.42
N ASN A 290 13.14 19.34 5.12
CA ASN A 290 14.13 20.42 5.09
C ASN A 290 14.66 20.65 3.66
N GLN A 291 14.91 19.59 2.91
CA GLN A 291 15.30 19.69 1.50
C GLN A 291 14.23 20.39 0.66
N VAL A 292 12.96 20.01 0.81
CA VAL A 292 11.84 20.66 0.09
C VAL A 292 11.71 22.14 0.46
N GLU A 293 11.86 22.47 1.75
CA GLU A 293 11.73 23.83 2.25
C GLU A 293 12.89 24.73 1.79
N SER A 294 14.06 24.19 1.57
CA SER A 294 15.23 24.93 1.05
C SER A 294 15.08 25.37 -0.42
N LEU A 295 14.12 24.79 -1.13
CA LEU A 295 13.88 25.06 -2.55
C LEU A 295 12.73 26.05 -2.76
N SER A 296 12.65 26.65 -3.96
CA SER A 296 11.58 27.58 -4.34
C SER A 296 11.05 27.28 -5.74
N GLY A 297 9.89 27.83 -6.07
CA GLY A 297 9.30 27.78 -7.41
C GLY A 297 9.02 26.33 -7.88
N GLU A 298 9.40 26.03 -9.10
CA GLU A 298 9.17 24.73 -9.76
C GLU A 298 10.00 23.62 -9.13
N ALA A 299 11.24 23.91 -8.72
CA ALA A 299 12.11 22.93 -8.06
C ALA A 299 11.51 22.44 -6.72
N ARG A 300 10.91 23.34 -5.93
CA ARG A 300 10.20 22.99 -4.70
C ARG A 300 9.00 22.09 -4.98
N ARG A 301 8.20 22.39 -6.02
CA ARG A 301 7.04 21.56 -6.37
C ARG A 301 7.46 20.15 -6.78
N ALA A 302 8.49 20.03 -7.62
CA ALA A 302 9.02 18.73 -8.04
C ALA A 302 9.58 17.93 -6.87
N ALA A 303 10.36 18.55 -5.98
CA ALA A 303 10.90 17.90 -4.79
C ALA A 303 9.80 17.46 -3.82
N LEU A 304 8.78 18.28 -3.59
CA LEU A 304 7.62 17.93 -2.76
C LEU A 304 6.86 16.72 -3.32
N GLN A 305 6.58 16.72 -4.63
CA GLN A 305 5.90 15.61 -5.28
C GLN A 305 6.71 14.31 -5.18
N LEU A 306 8.02 14.37 -5.40
CA LEU A 306 8.90 13.21 -5.26
C LEU A 306 8.92 12.68 -3.82
N ALA A 307 9.06 13.56 -2.82
CA ALA A 307 9.06 13.18 -1.42
C ALA A 307 7.74 12.50 -1.01
N GLN A 308 6.59 13.07 -1.43
CA GLN A 308 5.28 12.47 -1.21
C GLN A 308 5.14 11.10 -1.85
N GLN A 309 5.50 10.95 -3.13
CA GLN A 309 5.45 9.66 -3.81
C GLN A 309 6.38 8.63 -3.16
N THR A 310 7.53 9.05 -2.64
CA THR A 310 8.48 8.17 -1.97
C THR A 310 7.93 7.66 -0.64
N GLN A 311 7.29 8.51 0.17
CA GLN A 311 6.72 8.07 1.46
C GLN A 311 5.47 7.20 1.31
N TRP A 312 4.62 7.44 0.29
CA TRP A 312 3.39 6.68 0.08
C TRP A 312 3.62 5.25 -0.44
N ARG A 313 4.77 5.03 -1.09
CA ARG A 313 5.09 3.76 -1.72
C ARG A 313 5.39 2.68 -0.69
N ASN A 314 4.76 1.50 -0.83
CA ASN A 314 5.14 0.32 -0.07
C ASN A 314 6.42 -0.29 -0.62
N LYS A 315 7.55 0.05 0.01
CA LYS A 315 8.88 -0.32 -0.47
C LYS A 315 9.16 -1.83 -0.38
N ALA A 316 8.47 -2.54 0.51
CA ALA A 316 8.58 -4.00 0.64
C ALA A 316 8.09 -4.74 -0.61
N VAL A 317 7.09 -4.17 -1.30
CA VAL A 317 6.44 -4.72 -2.49
C VAL A 317 7.00 -4.11 -3.77
N SER A 318 7.18 -2.79 -3.81
CA SER A 318 7.45 -2.05 -5.05
C SER A 318 8.93 -1.87 -5.37
N ASP A 319 9.81 -1.96 -4.38
CA ASP A 319 11.23 -1.65 -4.58
C ASP A 319 12.04 -2.92 -4.83
N LEU A 320 12.90 -2.85 -5.85
CA LEU A 320 13.84 -3.92 -6.17
C LEU A 320 15.20 -3.67 -5.52
N TYR A 321 15.82 -4.72 -5.02
CA TYR A 321 17.16 -4.69 -4.43
C TYR A 321 17.97 -5.91 -4.82
N GLU A 322 19.27 -5.85 -4.68
CA GLU A 322 20.14 -7.02 -4.79
C GLU A 322 20.16 -7.77 -3.46
N PRO A 323 19.64 -9.02 -3.38
CA PRO A 323 19.46 -9.73 -2.11
C PRO A 323 20.77 -10.13 -1.44
N GLY A 324 21.89 -10.06 -2.17
CA GLY A 324 23.19 -10.43 -1.67
C GLY A 324 23.21 -11.86 -1.12
N SER A 325 23.97 -12.07 -0.06
CA SER A 325 24.21 -13.41 0.49
C SER A 325 22.95 -14.13 1.05
N VAL A 326 21.81 -13.46 1.20
CA VAL A 326 20.54 -14.14 1.51
C VAL A 326 20.14 -15.05 0.34
N PHE A 327 20.44 -14.66 -0.89
CA PHE A 327 20.15 -15.44 -2.09
C PHE A 327 20.89 -16.78 -2.15
N LYS A 328 21.97 -16.94 -1.39
CA LYS A 328 22.71 -18.22 -1.29
C LYS A 328 21.82 -19.37 -0.79
N LEU A 329 20.74 -19.07 -0.04
CA LEU A 329 19.73 -20.05 0.32
C LEU A 329 19.07 -20.65 -0.91
N ILE A 330 18.71 -19.82 -1.88
CA ILE A 330 18.06 -20.24 -3.14
C ILE A 330 19.03 -21.05 -4.00
N THR A 331 20.28 -20.56 -4.16
CA THR A 331 21.31 -21.26 -4.95
C THR A 331 21.65 -22.62 -4.34
N CYS A 332 21.79 -22.69 -2.99
CA CYS A 332 22.09 -23.94 -2.29
C CYS A 332 20.94 -24.94 -2.44
N ALA A 333 19.70 -24.51 -2.17
CA ALA A 333 18.51 -25.34 -2.30
C ALA A 333 18.33 -25.87 -3.72
N ALA A 334 18.51 -25.01 -4.74
CA ALA A 334 18.44 -25.42 -6.15
C ALA A 334 19.49 -26.47 -6.51
N ALA A 335 20.74 -26.28 -6.06
CA ALA A 335 21.83 -27.18 -6.36
C ALA A 335 21.67 -28.55 -5.65
N LEU A 336 21.16 -28.57 -4.42
CA LEU A 336 20.83 -29.80 -3.69
C LEU A 336 19.66 -30.54 -4.36
N ASP A 337 18.60 -29.82 -4.71
CA ASP A 337 17.39 -30.41 -5.29
C ASP A 337 17.62 -31.00 -6.69
N ALA A 338 18.45 -30.32 -7.48
CA ALA A 338 18.90 -30.78 -8.80
C ALA A 338 19.91 -31.96 -8.72
N GLY A 339 20.44 -32.28 -7.53
CA GLY A 339 21.47 -33.30 -7.37
C GLY A 339 22.85 -32.87 -7.89
N ALA A 340 23.05 -31.56 -8.18
CA ALA A 340 24.34 -31.01 -8.60
C ALA A 340 25.38 -31.02 -7.49
N ILE A 341 24.91 -30.98 -6.23
CA ILE A 341 25.70 -31.15 -5.02
C ILE A 341 24.95 -32.02 -4.01
N THR A 342 25.66 -32.53 -3.03
CA THR A 342 25.11 -33.25 -1.87
C THR A 342 25.48 -32.48 -0.59
N ARG A 343 24.88 -32.85 0.56
CA ARG A 343 25.24 -32.26 1.87
C ARG A 343 26.72 -32.49 2.24
N HIS A 344 27.37 -33.51 1.65
CA HIS A 344 28.77 -33.88 1.89
C HIS A 344 29.74 -33.29 0.86
N SER A 345 29.24 -32.58 -0.15
CA SER A 345 30.12 -31.92 -1.12
C SER A 345 31.00 -30.88 -0.44
N SER A 346 32.26 -30.83 -0.87
CA SER A 346 33.26 -29.89 -0.35
C SER A 346 33.72 -28.92 -1.43
N PHE A 347 34.18 -27.75 -0.99
CA PHE A 347 34.64 -26.66 -1.84
C PHE A 347 35.87 -26.02 -1.24
N TYR A 348 36.74 -25.46 -2.08
CA TYR A 348 37.94 -24.76 -1.63
C TYR A 348 37.80 -23.25 -1.87
N CYS A 349 38.16 -22.47 -0.85
CA CYS A 349 38.18 -21.03 -0.88
C CYS A 349 39.60 -20.50 -0.64
N GLY A 350 40.28 -20.09 -1.72
CA GLY A 350 41.59 -19.50 -1.70
C GLY A 350 41.60 -17.97 -1.56
N GLU A 351 42.58 -17.30 -2.13
CA GLU A 351 42.63 -15.84 -2.16
C GLU A 351 41.59 -15.23 -3.08
N SER A 352 41.41 -15.84 -4.25
CA SER A 352 40.43 -15.43 -5.25
C SER A 352 40.09 -16.62 -6.15
N ILE A 353 38.95 -16.52 -6.85
CA ILE A 353 38.59 -17.40 -7.95
C ILE A 353 38.47 -16.58 -9.22
N SER A 354 39.03 -17.07 -10.34
CA SER A 354 38.91 -16.41 -11.64
C SER A 354 37.87 -17.12 -12.49
N VAL A 355 36.91 -16.38 -13.03
CA VAL A 355 35.89 -16.89 -13.94
C VAL A 355 35.91 -16.06 -15.21
N ALA A 356 36.24 -16.66 -16.35
CA ALA A 356 36.33 -15.98 -17.64
C ALA A 356 37.12 -14.65 -17.58
N GLY A 357 38.26 -14.63 -16.86
CA GLY A 357 39.11 -13.45 -16.71
C GLY A 357 38.71 -12.48 -15.59
N THR A 358 37.50 -12.61 -15.04
CA THR A 358 37.06 -11.78 -13.91
C THR A 358 37.42 -12.43 -12.59
N ARG A 359 38.03 -11.65 -11.68
CA ARG A 359 38.48 -12.13 -10.38
C ARG A 359 37.49 -11.81 -9.28
N PHE A 360 37.08 -12.82 -8.53
CA PHE A 360 36.16 -12.70 -7.40
C PHE A 360 36.86 -13.01 -6.07
N HIS A 361 36.44 -12.33 -5.02
CA HIS A 361 36.94 -12.48 -3.66
C HIS A 361 35.79 -12.71 -2.67
N CYS A 362 36.05 -13.34 -1.54
CA CYS A 362 35.17 -13.32 -0.39
C CYS A 362 35.18 -11.95 0.28
N ALA A 363 34.15 -11.66 1.08
CA ALA A 363 34.11 -10.44 1.88
C ALA A 363 35.37 -10.30 2.73
N ASN A 364 35.93 -9.08 2.78
CA ASN A 364 37.15 -8.76 3.49
C ASN A 364 38.38 -9.64 3.08
N HIS A 365 38.38 -10.17 1.85
CA HIS A 365 39.44 -11.04 1.32
C HIS A 365 39.74 -12.27 2.19
N LYS A 366 38.74 -12.77 2.95
CA LYS A 366 38.88 -13.97 3.78
C LYS A 366 39.17 -15.20 2.92
N ARG A 367 40.07 -16.06 3.44
CA ARG A 367 40.40 -17.36 2.88
C ARG A 367 39.87 -18.42 3.85
N HIS A 368 38.90 -19.21 3.41
CA HIS A 368 38.24 -20.19 4.28
C HIS A 368 38.84 -21.60 4.16
N GLY A 369 39.71 -21.85 3.15
CA GLY A 369 40.27 -23.18 2.89
C GLY A 369 39.24 -24.17 2.36
N ALA A 370 39.46 -25.44 2.67
CA ALA A 370 38.50 -26.51 2.39
C ALA A 370 37.29 -26.43 3.37
N GLN A 371 36.11 -26.52 2.86
CA GLN A 371 34.87 -26.41 3.66
C GLN A 371 33.73 -27.22 3.03
N THR A 372 32.86 -27.77 3.86
CA THR A 372 31.62 -28.40 3.43
C THR A 372 30.62 -27.35 2.89
N VAL A 373 29.52 -27.81 2.26
CA VAL A 373 28.43 -26.91 1.83
C VAL A 373 27.84 -26.14 3.02
N THR A 374 27.63 -26.80 4.16
CA THR A 374 27.14 -26.18 5.40
C THR A 374 28.09 -25.08 5.88
N GLN A 375 29.39 -25.39 6.00
CA GLN A 375 30.41 -24.40 6.38
C GLN A 375 30.52 -23.25 5.36
N ALA A 376 30.35 -23.52 4.06
CA ALA A 376 30.31 -22.48 3.04
C ALA A 376 29.12 -21.53 3.21
N LEU A 377 27.98 -22.03 3.69
CA LEU A 377 26.79 -21.23 4.01
C LEU A 377 26.98 -20.42 5.31
N GLU A 378 27.55 -21.06 6.37
CA GLU A 378 27.91 -20.41 7.65
C GLU A 378 28.87 -19.25 7.45
N ASN A 379 29.95 -19.49 6.70
CA ASN A 379 30.97 -18.50 6.35
C ASN A 379 30.53 -17.50 5.29
N SER A 380 29.36 -17.70 4.71
CA SER A 380 28.86 -16.89 3.58
C SER A 380 29.88 -16.78 2.44
N CYS A 381 30.57 -17.89 2.10
CA CYS A 381 31.69 -17.92 1.20
C CYS A 381 31.27 -17.70 -0.26
N ASN A 382 31.71 -16.57 -0.87
CA ASN A 382 31.36 -16.27 -2.27
C ASN A 382 32.02 -17.28 -3.24
N GLN A 383 33.25 -17.65 -3.03
CA GLN A 383 33.97 -18.57 -3.92
C GLN A 383 33.34 -19.96 -3.98
N SER A 384 32.89 -20.48 -2.82
CA SER A 384 32.17 -21.76 -2.80
C SER A 384 30.84 -21.66 -3.54
N PHE A 385 30.10 -20.56 -3.38
CA PHE A 385 28.82 -20.38 -4.09
C PHE A 385 28.99 -20.14 -5.59
N ILE A 386 30.10 -19.56 -6.05
CA ILE A 386 30.47 -19.53 -7.48
C ILE A 386 30.67 -20.94 -8.01
N GLN A 387 31.40 -21.81 -7.27
CA GLN A 387 31.58 -23.21 -7.65
C GLN A 387 30.28 -24.01 -7.62
N ILE A 388 29.40 -23.78 -6.63
CA ILE A 388 28.06 -24.37 -6.55
C ILE A 388 27.22 -23.95 -7.76
N GLY A 389 27.18 -22.67 -8.09
CA GLY A 389 26.48 -22.14 -9.26
C GLY A 389 26.99 -22.72 -10.58
N ALA A 390 28.33 -22.88 -10.71
CA ALA A 390 28.95 -23.51 -11.87
C ALA A 390 28.57 -25.00 -12.00
N ARG A 391 28.51 -25.75 -10.88
CA ARG A 391 28.03 -27.16 -10.88
C ARG A 391 26.54 -27.27 -11.22
N LEU A 392 25.71 -26.33 -10.74
CA LEU A 392 24.28 -26.29 -11.08
C LEU A 392 24.06 -25.99 -12.56
N GLY A 393 24.89 -25.13 -13.14
CA GLY A 393 24.78 -24.68 -14.52
C GLY A 393 23.69 -23.61 -14.74
N ARG A 394 23.84 -22.82 -15.79
CA ARG A 394 22.99 -21.64 -16.06
C ARG A 394 21.54 -21.99 -16.37
N GLU A 395 21.30 -23.10 -17.11
CA GLU A 395 19.95 -23.53 -17.47
C GLU A 395 19.13 -23.92 -16.22
N ALA A 396 19.73 -24.76 -15.35
CA ALA A 396 19.09 -25.16 -14.10
C ALA A 396 18.96 -23.96 -13.14
N PHE A 397 19.99 -23.11 -13.02
CA PHE A 397 19.93 -21.90 -12.22
C PHE A 397 18.74 -21.00 -12.63
N CYS A 398 18.60 -20.69 -13.92
CA CYS A 398 17.49 -19.88 -14.44
C CYS A 398 16.14 -20.56 -14.29
N SER A 399 16.07 -21.90 -14.39
CA SER A 399 14.86 -22.68 -14.17
C SER A 399 14.38 -22.58 -12.72
N TYR A 400 15.27 -22.78 -11.74
CA TYR A 400 14.95 -22.61 -10.31
C TYR A 400 14.66 -21.15 -9.94
N PHE A 401 15.36 -20.19 -10.51
CA PHE A 401 15.05 -18.77 -10.34
C PHE A 401 13.59 -18.45 -10.74
N ALA A 402 13.14 -19.01 -11.87
CA ALA A 402 11.75 -18.91 -12.30
C ALA A 402 10.80 -19.72 -11.39
N ALA A 403 11.19 -20.95 -11.00
CA ALA A 403 10.37 -21.80 -10.14
C ALA A 403 10.10 -21.16 -8.77
N PHE A 404 11.07 -20.45 -8.19
CA PHE A 404 10.90 -19.67 -6.96
C PHE A 404 10.07 -18.38 -7.14
N GLY A 405 9.51 -18.13 -8.33
CA GLY A 405 8.66 -16.97 -8.58
C GLY A 405 9.40 -15.64 -8.79
N LEU A 406 10.73 -15.67 -8.92
CA LEU A 406 11.58 -14.45 -8.96
C LEU A 406 11.61 -13.76 -10.35
N ARG A 407 10.77 -14.21 -11.29
CA ARG A 407 10.64 -13.65 -12.65
C ARG A 407 9.30 -12.97 -12.90
N GLU A 408 8.37 -13.12 -12.01
CA GLU A 408 6.99 -12.70 -12.15
C GLU A 408 6.49 -12.10 -10.83
N PRO A 409 5.48 -11.23 -10.83
CA PRO A 409 4.87 -10.71 -9.60
C PRO A 409 4.43 -11.84 -8.66
N THR A 410 4.55 -11.64 -7.36
CA THR A 410 4.10 -12.61 -6.35
C THR A 410 2.59 -12.81 -6.35
N GLY A 411 1.85 -11.83 -6.88
CA GLY A 411 0.40 -11.80 -6.87
C GLY A 411 -0.20 -11.44 -5.51
N ILE A 412 0.57 -10.71 -4.69
CA ILE A 412 0.03 -10.12 -3.46
C ILE A 412 -1.10 -9.15 -3.79
N ASP A 413 -2.07 -9.09 -2.91
CA ASP A 413 -3.22 -8.18 -2.99
C ASP A 413 -2.90 -6.74 -2.54
N LEU A 414 -1.74 -6.23 -2.98
CA LEU A 414 -1.30 -4.83 -2.84
C LEU A 414 -0.92 -4.26 -4.20
N PRO A 415 -1.13 -2.95 -4.42
CA PRO A 415 -0.79 -2.32 -5.68
C PRO A 415 0.71 -2.08 -5.83
N ALA A 416 1.12 -1.73 -7.06
CA ALA A 416 2.46 -1.29 -7.41
C ALA A 416 3.57 -2.37 -7.33
N GLU A 417 3.21 -3.65 -7.35
CA GLU A 417 4.19 -4.72 -7.53
C GLU A 417 4.84 -4.60 -8.92
N PRO A 418 6.20 -4.68 -9.03
CA PRO A 418 6.89 -4.57 -10.30
C PRO A 418 6.49 -5.71 -11.25
N LYS A 419 6.13 -5.37 -12.48
CA LYS A 419 5.77 -6.38 -13.50
C LYS A 419 6.96 -7.21 -13.98
N LYS A 420 8.19 -6.74 -13.72
CA LYS A 420 9.43 -7.40 -14.15
C LYS A 420 10.53 -7.15 -13.12
N SER A 421 11.11 -8.23 -12.61
CA SER A 421 12.39 -8.21 -11.90
C SER A 421 13.55 -8.06 -12.89
N LEU A 422 14.68 -7.57 -12.42
CA LEU A 422 15.90 -7.47 -13.23
C LEU A 422 16.72 -8.76 -13.06
N TYR A 423 16.76 -9.59 -14.10
CA TYR A 423 17.44 -10.90 -14.09
C TYR A 423 18.01 -11.25 -15.46
N TYR A 424 18.94 -12.21 -15.46
CA TYR A 424 19.48 -12.79 -16.69
C TYR A 424 18.67 -14.02 -17.12
N THR A 425 18.37 -14.11 -18.41
CA THR A 425 17.85 -15.33 -19.04
C THR A 425 19.01 -16.28 -19.39
N ALA A 426 18.74 -17.56 -19.54
CA ALA A 426 19.80 -18.57 -19.77
C ALA A 426 20.63 -18.29 -21.04
N ASP A 427 20.01 -17.71 -22.08
CA ASP A 427 20.68 -17.29 -23.33
C ASP A 427 21.62 -16.08 -23.15
N ARG A 428 21.38 -15.23 -22.14
CA ARG A 428 22.17 -14.02 -21.84
C ARG A 428 23.11 -14.19 -20.67
N MET A 429 22.99 -15.29 -19.92
CA MET A 429 23.79 -15.57 -18.75
C MET A 429 25.12 -16.23 -19.15
N GLY A 430 26.18 -15.46 -19.15
CA GLY A 430 27.56 -15.95 -19.28
C GLY A 430 28.11 -16.51 -17.96
N PRO A 431 29.34 -17.04 -17.97
CA PRO A 431 29.97 -17.59 -16.76
C PRO A 431 30.14 -16.54 -15.64
N VAL A 432 30.42 -15.28 -15.97
CA VAL A 432 30.62 -14.18 -15.01
C VAL A 432 29.30 -13.80 -14.35
N GLU A 433 28.23 -13.71 -15.15
CA GLU A 433 26.90 -13.41 -14.66
C GLU A 433 26.38 -14.52 -13.75
N LEU A 434 26.57 -15.79 -14.13
CA LEU A 434 26.20 -16.93 -13.29
C LEU A 434 26.97 -16.91 -11.96
N ALA A 435 28.28 -16.65 -12.01
CA ALA A 435 29.11 -16.54 -10.82
C ALA A 435 28.61 -15.46 -9.87
N SER A 436 28.26 -14.28 -10.39
CA SER A 436 27.73 -13.14 -9.63
C SER A 436 26.33 -13.42 -9.08
N CYS A 437 25.42 -13.95 -9.90
CA CYS A 437 24.06 -14.29 -9.49
C CYS A 437 24.03 -15.39 -8.42
N ALA A 438 24.97 -16.36 -8.47
CA ALA A 438 25.00 -17.47 -7.52
C ALA A 438 25.20 -17.05 -6.06
N PHE A 439 25.79 -15.88 -5.80
CA PHE A 439 25.89 -15.33 -4.45
C PHE A 439 25.01 -14.07 -4.22
N GLY A 440 24.09 -13.79 -5.15
CA GLY A 440 22.99 -12.83 -4.98
C GLY A 440 23.28 -11.41 -5.44
N GLN A 441 24.20 -11.21 -6.38
CA GLN A 441 24.43 -9.94 -7.08
C GLN A 441 23.96 -10.01 -8.53
N SER A 442 23.89 -8.87 -9.20
CA SER A 442 23.53 -8.76 -10.63
C SER A 442 22.09 -9.19 -10.97
N SER A 443 21.25 -9.48 -9.98
CA SER A 443 19.80 -9.65 -10.12
C SER A 443 19.11 -8.81 -9.06
N LYS A 444 18.02 -8.13 -9.43
CA LYS A 444 17.21 -7.32 -8.51
C LYS A 444 15.81 -7.91 -8.39
N ILE A 445 15.39 -8.15 -7.17
CA ILE A 445 14.08 -8.70 -6.79
C ILE A 445 13.47 -7.85 -5.67
N SER A 446 12.17 -7.96 -5.43
CA SER A 446 11.54 -7.29 -4.30
C SER A 446 11.86 -8.00 -2.96
N TYR A 447 11.68 -7.28 -1.86
CA TYR A 447 11.85 -7.86 -0.52
C TYR A 447 10.83 -8.97 -0.28
N LEU A 448 9.61 -8.79 -0.79
CA LEU A 448 8.54 -9.78 -0.66
C LEU A 448 8.84 -11.05 -1.47
N GLU A 449 9.34 -10.92 -2.73
CA GLU A 449 9.78 -12.08 -3.53
C GLU A 449 10.83 -12.89 -2.78
N MET A 450 11.81 -12.21 -2.14
CA MET A 450 12.84 -12.88 -1.36
C MET A 450 12.26 -13.60 -0.14
N ALA A 451 11.35 -12.96 0.60
CA ALA A 451 10.69 -13.56 1.77
C ALA A 451 9.87 -14.80 1.38
N ALA A 452 9.05 -14.70 0.33
CA ALA A 452 8.25 -15.82 -0.18
C ALA A 452 9.11 -16.99 -0.67
N ALA A 453 10.23 -16.68 -1.36
CA ALA A 453 11.18 -17.70 -1.81
C ALA A 453 11.85 -18.44 -0.64
N VAL A 454 12.21 -17.72 0.45
CA VAL A 454 12.78 -18.36 1.66
C VAL A 454 11.72 -19.18 2.40
N CYS A 455 10.46 -18.72 2.46
CA CYS A 455 9.36 -19.57 2.96
C CYS A 455 9.32 -20.91 2.22
N ALA A 456 9.42 -20.91 0.89
CA ALA A 456 9.45 -22.13 0.09
C ALA A 456 10.68 -23.01 0.37
N VAL A 457 11.82 -22.43 0.73
CA VAL A 457 13.02 -23.21 1.12
C VAL A 457 12.75 -24.06 2.37
N VAL A 458 11.95 -23.60 3.33
CA VAL A 458 11.80 -24.24 4.65
C VAL A 458 10.48 -24.96 4.88
N ASN A 459 9.44 -24.74 4.07
CA ASN A 459 8.09 -25.29 4.24
C ASN A 459 7.82 -26.59 3.46
N GLY A 460 8.85 -27.32 3.09
CA GLY A 460 8.73 -28.52 2.25
C GLY A 460 8.72 -28.21 0.75
N GLY A 461 9.16 -27.03 0.33
CA GLY A 461 9.32 -26.62 -1.07
C GLY A 461 8.09 -26.02 -1.74
N LYS A 462 7.10 -25.57 -1.00
CA LYS A 462 5.85 -25.00 -1.53
C LYS A 462 5.97 -23.49 -1.67
N LEU A 463 5.87 -22.97 -2.89
CA LEU A 463 5.76 -21.52 -3.11
C LEU A 463 4.31 -21.10 -2.87
N MET A 464 4.08 -20.42 -1.75
CA MET A 464 2.78 -19.86 -1.38
C MET A 464 2.63 -18.47 -1.97
N ARG A 465 1.42 -18.12 -2.43
CA ARG A 465 1.09 -16.74 -2.81
C ARG A 465 0.98 -15.89 -1.55
N PRO A 466 1.76 -14.81 -1.41
CA PRO A 466 1.56 -13.87 -0.31
C PRO A 466 0.20 -13.18 -0.40
N TYR A 467 -0.43 -12.91 0.76
CA TYR A 467 -1.69 -12.16 0.83
C TYR A 467 -1.81 -11.40 2.15
N VAL A 468 -2.59 -10.31 2.12
CA VAL A 468 -2.82 -9.41 3.26
C VAL A 468 -4.28 -9.41 3.70
N VAL A 469 -5.23 -9.67 2.78
CA VAL A 469 -6.66 -9.73 3.10
C VAL A 469 -7.07 -11.19 3.27
N SER A 470 -7.64 -11.53 4.45
CA SER A 470 -8.19 -12.86 4.75
C SER A 470 -9.67 -12.97 4.45
N ASP A 471 -10.44 -11.89 4.65
CA ASP A 471 -11.89 -11.94 4.49
C ASP A 471 -12.42 -10.64 3.91
N ILE A 472 -13.46 -10.77 3.06
CA ILE A 472 -14.32 -9.67 2.62
C ILE A 472 -15.61 -9.77 3.44
N LEU A 473 -16.00 -8.66 4.06
CA LEU A 473 -17.12 -8.58 5.00
C LEU A 473 -18.21 -7.68 4.45
N ALA A 474 -19.46 -8.07 4.60
CA ALA A 474 -20.59 -7.18 4.35
C ALA A 474 -20.60 -6.02 5.37
N PRO A 475 -21.36 -4.94 5.11
CA PRO A 475 -21.50 -3.80 6.01
C PRO A 475 -21.93 -4.17 7.44
N ASP A 476 -22.74 -5.22 7.59
CA ASP A 476 -23.19 -5.77 8.87
C ASP A 476 -22.15 -6.64 9.59
N GLY A 477 -20.98 -6.84 8.97
CA GLY A 477 -19.88 -7.67 9.49
C GLY A 477 -19.99 -9.16 9.15
N SER A 478 -21.02 -9.58 8.41
CA SER A 478 -21.12 -10.96 7.93
C SER A 478 -20.08 -11.27 6.86
N LEU A 479 -19.65 -12.53 6.79
CA LEU A 479 -18.62 -12.96 5.83
C LEU A 479 -19.23 -13.09 4.43
N ILE A 480 -18.65 -12.39 3.45
CA ILE A 480 -18.96 -12.54 2.03
C ILE A 480 -18.02 -13.57 1.37
N GLU A 481 -16.71 -13.40 1.56
CA GLU A 481 -15.71 -14.24 0.95
C GLU A 481 -14.54 -14.46 1.91
N HIS A 482 -14.02 -15.70 1.95
CA HIS A 482 -12.78 -16.04 2.66
C HIS A 482 -11.66 -16.29 1.67
N ILE A 483 -10.55 -15.54 1.80
CA ILE A 483 -9.35 -15.66 0.99
C ILE A 483 -8.34 -16.51 1.76
N GLY A 484 -8.24 -17.77 1.38
CA GLY A 484 -7.36 -18.73 2.04
C GLY A 484 -5.98 -18.86 1.41
N PRO A 485 -5.11 -19.66 2.03
CA PRO A 485 -3.78 -19.97 1.52
C PRO A 485 -3.82 -20.57 0.11
N ALA A 486 -2.96 -20.12 -0.79
CA ALA A 486 -2.85 -20.62 -2.15
C ALA A 486 -1.41 -21.03 -2.46
N CYS A 487 -1.19 -22.34 -2.68
CA CYS A 487 0.09 -22.85 -3.16
C CYS A 487 0.17 -22.66 -4.67
N THR A 488 1.12 -21.84 -5.13
CA THR A 488 1.33 -21.57 -6.55
C THR A 488 1.97 -22.78 -7.24
N ARG A 489 3.00 -23.37 -6.62
CA ARG A 489 3.73 -24.54 -7.15
C ARG A 489 4.62 -25.20 -6.12
N GLN A 490 4.99 -26.45 -6.37
CA GLN A 490 6.05 -27.16 -5.67
C GLN A 490 7.39 -26.83 -6.33
N VAL A 491 8.34 -26.24 -5.59
CA VAL A 491 9.64 -25.80 -6.12
C VAL A 491 10.76 -26.76 -5.78
N LEU A 492 10.75 -27.32 -4.57
CA LEU A 492 11.74 -28.22 -4.02
C LEU A 492 11.09 -29.50 -3.51
N LYS A 493 11.88 -30.56 -3.40
CA LYS A 493 11.50 -31.77 -2.66
C LYS A 493 11.49 -31.47 -1.16
N ALA A 494 10.64 -32.20 -0.42
CA ALA A 494 10.56 -32.06 1.04
C ALA A 494 11.88 -32.40 1.74
N GLU A 495 12.62 -33.38 1.21
CA GLU A 495 13.94 -33.78 1.72
C GLU A 495 14.95 -32.66 1.57
N THR A 496 14.96 -31.95 0.43
CA THR A 496 15.84 -30.80 0.20
C THR A 496 15.53 -29.69 1.20
N SER A 497 14.24 -29.41 1.44
CA SER A 497 13.79 -28.44 2.42
C SER A 497 14.26 -28.80 3.85
N ALA A 498 14.18 -30.09 4.23
CA ALA A 498 14.66 -30.54 5.54
C ALA A 498 16.18 -30.32 5.72
N VAL A 499 16.98 -30.66 4.71
CA VAL A 499 18.42 -30.40 4.72
C VAL A 499 18.72 -28.91 4.82
N MET A 500 17.99 -28.08 4.09
CA MET A 500 18.17 -26.61 4.15
C MET A 500 17.84 -26.04 5.52
N ARG A 501 16.85 -26.56 6.24
CA ARG A 501 16.55 -26.14 7.62
C ARG A 501 17.72 -26.39 8.56
N GLU A 502 18.31 -27.61 8.51
CA GLU A 502 19.51 -27.95 9.30
C GLU A 502 20.68 -27.00 8.99
N MET A 503 20.91 -26.70 7.71
CA MET A 503 21.98 -25.80 7.28
C MET A 503 21.73 -24.35 7.70
N MET A 504 20.48 -23.88 7.66
CA MET A 504 20.11 -22.53 8.13
C MET A 504 20.25 -22.40 9.64
N GLU A 505 19.96 -23.45 10.41
CA GLU A 505 20.23 -23.49 11.84
C GLU A 505 21.73 -23.40 12.15
N ALA A 506 22.56 -24.14 11.41
CA ALA A 506 24.02 -24.08 11.56
C ALA A 506 24.59 -22.67 11.33
N VAL A 507 24.02 -21.90 10.38
CA VAL A 507 24.39 -20.48 10.18
C VAL A 507 24.11 -19.64 11.44
N VAL A 508 23.04 -19.91 12.15
CA VAL A 508 22.68 -19.16 13.39
C VAL A 508 23.50 -19.65 14.58
N LEU A 509 23.79 -20.95 14.66
CA LEU A 509 24.59 -21.50 15.77
C LEU A 509 26.09 -21.18 15.63
N TYR A 510 26.66 -21.39 14.46
CA TYR A 510 28.12 -21.38 14.25
C TYR A 510 28.62 -20.30 13.30
N GLY A 511 27.72 -19.76 12.43
CA GLY A 511 28.08 -18.83 11.36
C GLY A 511 27.87 -17.36 11.67
N GLY A 512 27.65 -16.59 10.60
CA GLY A 512 27.41 -15.13 10.65
C GLY A 512 26.03 -14.71 11.15
N GLY A 513 25.19 -15.64 11.60
CA GLY A 513 23.83 -15.41 12.09
C GLY A 513 23.67 -15.46 13.62
N ARG A 514 24.77 -15.54 14.39
CA ARG A 514 24.73 -15.78 15.85
C ARG A 514 23.85 -14.79 16.63
N ASN A 515 23.77 -13.56 16.19
CA ASN A 515 22.93 -12.52 16.82
C ASN A 515 21.43 -12.73 16.57
N ALA A 516 21.03 -13.73 15.78
CA ALA A 516 19.64 -14.14 15.62
C ALA A 516 19.24 -15.31 16.54
N GLN A 517 20.11 -15.75 17.47
CA GLN A 517 19.77 -16.79 18.44
C GLN A 517 18.71 -16.27 19.42
N ILE A 518 17.72 -17.11 19.69
CA ILE A 518 16.62 -16.84 20.64
C ILE A 518 16.66 -17.94 21.70
N ALA A 519 16.77 -17.56 22.97
CA ALA A 519 16.85 -18.50 24.06
C ALA A 519 15.60 -19.40 24.14
N GLY A 520 15.81 -20.72 24.06
CA GLY A 520 14.75 -21.72 24.09
C GLY A 520 14.04 -21.96 22.77
N TYR A 521 14.52 -21.39 21.64
CA TYR A 521 13.99 -21.66 20.31
C TYR A 521 15.12 -22.02 19.33
N ARG A 522 14.84 -22.95 18.45
CA ARG A 522 15.72 -23.26 17.32
C ARG A 522 15.43 -22.28 16.20
N VAL A 523 16.46 -21.56 15.77
CA VAL A 523 16.34 -20.49 14.75
C VAL A 523 17.24 -20.84 13.59
N GLY A 524 16.70 -20.77 12.38
CA GLY A 524 17.48 -20.82 11.15
C GLY A 524 17.52 -19.45 10.48
N GLY A 525 18.60 -19.12 9.81
CA GLY A 525 18.67 -17.80 9.16
C GLY A 525 19.85 -17.62 8.22
N LYS A 526 19.88 -16.42 7.59
CA LYS A 526 21.01 -16.04 6.73
C LYS A 526 21.18 -14.53 6.67
N SER A 527 22.41 -14.07 6.86
CA SER A 527 22.80 -12.68 6.72
C SER A 527 23.09 -12.32 5.26
N GLY A 528 22.76 -11.11 4.87
CA GLY A 528 23.14 -10.47 3.63
C GLY A 528 23.85 -9.12 3.89
N THR A 529 24.82 -8.82 3.05
CA THR A 529 25.45 -7.50 2.96
C THR A 529 25.72 -7.29 1.48
N SER A 530 24.84 -6.56 0.82
CA SER A 530 24.97 -6.29 -0.62
C SER A 530 25.50 -4.88 -0.87
N GLN A 531 26.29 -4.75 -1.92
CA GLN A 531 26.72 -3.45 -2.41
C GLN A 531 25.56 -2.82 -3.20
N LYS A 532 25.36 -1.53 -3.01
CA LYS A 532 24.34 -0.78 -3.76
C LYS A 532 24.99 -0.20 -5.02
N LEU A 533 24.89 -0.95 -6.13
CA LEU A 533 25.61 -0.61 -7.37
C LEU A 533 25.08 0.64 -8.09
N ASP A 534 23.87 1.08 -7.76
CA ASP A 534 23.24 2.29 -8.31
C ASP A 534 23.38 3.53 -7.41
N SER A 535 24.09 3.41 -6.29
CA SER A 535 24.44 4.55 -5.42
C SER A 535 25.65 5.29 -5.93
N ALA A 536 25.65 6.62 -5.79
CA ALA A 536 26.83 7.44 -6.02
C ALA A 536 27.95 7.18 -4.96
N ASP A 537 27.58 6.67 -3.80
CA ASP A 537 28.53 6.22 -2.77
C ASP A 537 28.87 4.75 -2.99
N GLU A 538 30.08 4.48 -3.44
CA GLU A 538 30.61 3.11 -3.61
C GLU A 538 30.64 2.29 -2.31
N LYS A 539 30.57 2.95 -1.15
CA LYS A 539 30.50 2.31 0.17
C LYS A 539 29.08 1.99 0.61
N ALA A 540 28.07 2.47 -0.10
CA ALA A 540 26.69 2.21 0.23
C ALA A 540 26.40 0.71 0.24
N ARG A 541 25.77 0.23 1.31
CA ARG A 541 25.45 -1.18 1.54
C ARG A 541 24.01 -1.32 1.99
N ILE A 542 23.45 -2.51 1.70
CA ILE A 542 22.19 -2.96 2.28
C ILE A 542 22.52 -4.07 3.26
N ALA A 543 22.27 -3.84 4.55
CA ALA A 543 22.38 -4.82 5.60
C ALA A 543 21.06 -5.57 5.70
N SER A 544 21.05 -6.89 5.50
CA SER A 544 19.84 -7.71 5.55
C SER A 544 20.03 -8.98 6.36
N PHE A 545 18.94 -9.45 6.95
CA PHE A 545 18.85 -10.75 7.59
C PHE A 545 17.47 -11.36 7.37
N VAL A 546 17.45 -12.67 7.11
CA VAL A 546 16.23 -13.47 7.15
C VAL A 546 16.37 -14.51 8.26
N ALA A 547 15.37 -14.61 9.10
CA ALA A 547 15.27 -15.61 10.16
C ALA A 547 13.96 -16.39 10.05
N VAL A 548 13.99 -17.66 10.44
CA VAL A 548 12.82 -18.53 10.52
C VAL A 548 12.83 -19.21 11.88
N ALA A 549 11.71 -19.19 12.56
CA ALA A 549 11.56 -19.84 13.87
C ALA A 549 10.12 -20.38 14.09
N PRO A 550 9.98 -21.54 14.78
CA PRO A 550 11.02 -22.53 15.03
C PRO A 550 11.53 -23.12 13.72
N ILE A 551 12.80 -23.53 13.63
CA ILE A 551 13.32 -24.05 12.34
C ILE A 551 13.02 -25.55 12.13
N ASP A 552 12.81 -26.29 13.19
CA ASP A 552 12.40 -27.70 13.16
C ASP A 552 10.94 -27.90 12.75
N ASP A 553 10.06 -26.96 13.13
CA ASP A 553 8.68 -26.85 12.66
C ASP A 553 8.39 -25.42 12.21
N PRO A 554 8.79 -25.05 10.98
CA PRO A 554 8.79 -23.64 10.54
C PRO A 554 7.39 -23.02 10.55
N GLN A 555 7.22 -21.94 11.32
CA GLN A 555 5.96 -21.20 11.41
C GLN A 555 6.11 -19.77 10.96
N PHE A 556 7.11 -19.04 11.45
CA PHE A 556 7.27 -17.62 11.17
C PHE A 556 8.61 -17.33 10.51
N LEU A 557 8.54 -16.51 9.45
CA LEU A 557 9.70 -15.89 8.81
C LEU A 557 9.71 -14.41 9.16
N CYS A 558 10.88 -13.89 9.50
CA CYS A 558 11.13 -12.45 9.62
C CYS A 558 12.29 -12.06 8.68
N LEU A 559 12.04 -11.12 7.76
CA LEU A 559 13.05 -10.49 6.90
C LEU A 559 13.19 -9.03 7.31
N VAL A 560 14.42 -8.60 7.61
CA VAL A 560 14.77 -7.19 7.89
C VAL A 560 15.88 -6.73 6.96
N CYS A 561 15.69 -5.58 6.34
CA CYS A 561 16.66 -4.93 5.47
C CYS A 561 16.81 -3.46 5.88
N LEU A 562 18.05 -3.05 6.14
CA LEU A 562 18.46 -1.68 6.44
C LEU A 562 19.33 -1.16 5.28
N ASP A 563 18.82 -0.19 4.53
CA ASP A 563 19.45 0.35 3.32
C ASP A 563 20.23 1.63 3.66
N GLU A 564 21.52 1.60 3.40
CA GLU A 564 22.48 2.66 3.74
C GLU A 564 22.58 2.95 5.26
N PRO A 565 22.87 1.93 6.10
CA PRO A 565 23.16 2.18 7.51
C PRO A 565 24.50 2.90 7.68
N HIS A 566 24.51 3.99 8.45
CA HIS A 566 25.71 4.73 8.84
C HIS A 566 26.11 4.37 10.27
N SER A 567 26.58 3.14 10.47
CA SER A 567 26.93 2.56 11.76
C SER A 567 28.39 2.08 11.77
N TRP A 568 28.86 1.58 12.92
CA TRP A 568 30.20 1.00 13.09
C TRP A 568 30.49 -0.18 12.15
N THR A 569 29.46 -0.80 11.61
CA THR A 569 29.51 -1.88 10.61
C THR A 569 28.32 -1.77 9.65
N THR A 570 28.40 -2.45 8.51
CA THR A 570 27.29 -2.63 7.57
C THR A 570 26.88 -4.09 7.43
N ALA A 571 27.37 -4.97 8.32
CA ALA A 571 27.09 -6.39 8.26
C ALA A 571 25.64 -6.71 8.71
N GLY A 572 24.85 -7.34 7.86
CA GLY A 572 23.46 -7.71 8.18
C GLY A 572 23.33 -8.63 9.41
N GLY A 573 24.31 -9.51 9.64
CA GLY A 573 24.38 -10.33 10.85
C GLY A 573 24.61 -9.55 12.14
N SER A 574 25.08 -8.31 12.07
CA SER A 574 25.29 -7.44 13.23
C SER A 574 24.14 -6.45 13.43
N LEU A 575 23.57 -5.93 12.34
CA LEU A 575 22.55 -4.88 12.39
C LEU A 575 21.12 -5.42 12.30
N SER A 576 20.86 -6.31 11.34
CA SER A 576 19.50 -6.79 11.05
C SER A 576 19.14 -8.08 11.77
N ALA A 577 20.12 -8.93 12.13
CA ALA A 577 19.85 -10.18 12.84
C ALA A 577 19.28 -9.98 14.24
N PRO A 578 19.75 -9.03 15.09
CA PRO A 578 19.13 -8.75 16.39
C PRO A 578 17.67 -8.31 16.25
N VAL A 579 17.35 -7.50 15.24
CA VAL A 579 15.98 -7.04 14.98
C VAL A 579 15.07 -8.22 14.65
N CYS A 580 15.54 -9.15 13.78
CA CYS A 580 14.78 -10.37 13.49
C CYS A 580 14.58 -11.24 14.74
N ALA A 581 15.62 -11.38 15.59
CA ALA A 581 15.54 -12.14 16.83
C ALA A 581 14.50 -11.56 17.78
N GLU A 582 14.52 -10.25 18.02
CA GLU A 582 13.58 -9.56 18.88
C GLU A 582 12.13 -9.73 18.42
N VAL A 583 11.88 -9.47 17.12
CA VAL A 583 10.52 -9.60 16.55
C VAL A 583 10.02 -11.05 16.62
N LEU A 584 10.87 -12.02 16.27
CA LEU A 584 10.48 -13.43 16.34
C LEU A 584 10.30 -13.93 17.77
N GLU A 585 11.15 -13.53 18.73
CA GLU A 585 10.99 -13.92 20.12
C GLU A 585 9.64 -13.45 20.68
N GLN A 586 9.32 -12.16 20.47
CA GLN A 586 8.05 -11.58 20.89
C GLN A 586 6.87 -12.27 20.19
N THR A 587 6.98 -12.56 18.89
CA THR A 587 5.96 -13.27 18.12
C THR A 587 5.73 -14.69 18.64
N LEU A 588 6.79 -15.46 18.87
CA LEU A 588 6.71 -16.85 19.38
C LEU A 588 6.06 -16.91 20.76
N VAL A 589 6.46 -16.02 21.65
CA VAL A 589 5.86 -15.91 23.00
C VAL A 589 4.38 -15.52 22.91
N TYR A 590 4.06 -14.52 22.11
CA TYR A 590 2.69 -14.06 21.91
C TYR A 590 1.78 -15.15 21.31
N LYS A 591 2.28 -15.90 20.34
CA LYS A 591 1.54 -17.04 19.72
C LYS A 591 1.55 -18.30 20.57
N GLY A 592 2.18 -18.28 21.76
CA GLY A 592 2.19 -19.41 22.70
C GLY A 592 3.00 -20.61 22.24
N ILE A 593 3.99 -20.41 21.37
CA ILE A 593 4.88 -21.46 20.91
C ILE A 593 5.78 -21.87 22.08
N PRO A 594 5.82 -23.17 22.47
CA PRO A 594 6.61 -23.62 23.60
C PRO A 594 8.12 -23.50 23.34
N ARG A 595 8.87 -23.11 24.38
CA ARG A 595 10.33 -23.15 24.32
C ARG A 595 10.81 -24.61 24.37
N ALA A 596 11.65 -24.99 23.39
CA ALA A 596 12.30 -26.30 23.37
C ALA A 596 13.70 -26.22 23.99
N ALA A 597 14.26 -27.38 24.39
CA ALA A 597 15.65 -27.44 24.78
C ALA A 597 16.55 -27.17 23.56
N VAL A 598 17.34 -26.09 23.61
CA VAL A 598 18.30 -25.77 22.54
C VAL A 598 19.49 -26.72 22.67
N PRO A 599 19.96 -27.37 21.59
CA PRO A 599 21.18 -28.15 21.62
C PRO A 599 22.37 -27.29 22.08
N ASP A 600 23.16 -27.80 23.03
CA ASP A 600 24.39 -27.11 23.44
C ASP A 600 25.33 -26.95 22.22
N ALA A 601 25.80 -25.72 21.99
CA ALA A 601 26.72 -25.38 20.90
C ALA A 601 28.11 -26.07 20.98
N ALA A 602 28.32 -26.92 21.99
CA ALA A 602 29.57 -27.62 22.27
C ALA A 602 29.80 -28.92 21.51
N ALA A 603 28.77 -29.46 20.79
CA ALA A 603 28.97 -30.66 19.96
C ALA A 603 29.55 -30.25 18.59
N SER A 604 30.87 -30.36 18.44
CA SER A 604 31.59 -30.07 17.21
C SER A 604 31.13 -30.96 16.05
N GLU A 605 30.66 -30.36 14.94
CA GLU A 605 30.54 -31.08 13.67
C GLU A 605 31.92 -31.64 13.23
N PRO A 606 31.95 -32.75 12.51
CA PRO A 606 33.19 -33.33 11.97
C PRO A 606 33.91 -32.28 11.09
N THR A 607 35.18 -32.11 11.31
CA THR A 607 36.04 -31.21 10.53
C THR A 607 36.26 -31.77 9.11
N ALA A 608 36.54 -30.89 8.15
CA ALA A 608 36.81 -31.24 6.75
C ALA A 608 37.98 -32.29 6.61
N ALA A 609 38.77 -32.49 7.69
CA ALA A 609 39.82 -33.51 7.76
C ALA A 609 39.29 -34.94 7.87
N ASP A 610 38.02 -35.12 8.30
CA ASP A 610 37.41 -36.45 8.53
C ASP A 610 36.63 -36.95 7.30
N LEU A 611 36.66 -36.23 6.18
CA LEU A 611 35.93 -36.62 4.95
C LEU A 611 36.89 -37.28 3.94
N PRO A 612 36.45 -38.36 3.25
CA PRO A 612 37.27 -38.96 2.19
C PRO A 612 37.45 -37.95 1.04
N ALA A 613 38.69 -37.81 0.56
CA ALA A 613 39.01 -36.99 -0.59
C ALA A 613 38.44 -37.64 -1.86
N ASP A 614 37.29 -37.17 -2.35
CA ASP A 614 36.87 -37.47 -3.72
C ASP A 614 37.81 -36.75 -4.69
N GLY A 615 38.72 -37.56 -5.23
CA GLY A 615 39.74 -37.09 -6.18
C GLY A 615 39.15 -36.92 -7.57
N ASP A 616 38.59 -35.78 -7.87
CA ASP A 616 38.41 -35.31 -9.25
C ASP A 616 39.12 -33.96 -9.41
N SER A 617 40.31 -34.02 -9.98
CA SER A 617 41.09 -32.87 -10.44
C SER A 617 40.35 -32.22 -11.60
N PHE A 618 39.92 -31.01 -11.40
CA PHE A 618 39.48 -30.12 -12.49
C PHE A 618 40.70 -29.65 -13.28
N ASP A 619 41.02 -30.40 -14.36
CA ASP A 619 41.89 -29.90 -15.43
C ASP A 619 41.01 -29.03 -16.37
N GLY A 620 41.48 -27.81 -16.62
CA GLY A 620 40.76 -26.74 -17.27
C GLY A 620 40.52 -26.96 -18.78
N ALA A 621 39.43 -26.42 -19.23
CA ALA A 621 39.21 -25.89 -20.58
C ALA A 621 38.37 -24.60 -20.48
#